data_c295157f1f4bb5624b571eb224468952
#
_entry.id   c295157f1f4bb5624b571eb224468952
#
_cell.length_a   1.000
_cell.length_b   1.000
_cell.length_c   1.000
_cell.angle_alpha   90.00
_cell.angle_beta   90.00
_cell.angle_gamma   90.00
#
_symmetry.space_group_name_H-M   'P 1'
#
loop_
_entity.id
_entity.type
_entity.pdbx_description
1 polymer ?
#
loop_
_entity_poly.entity_id
_entity_poly.type
_entity_poly.pdbx_seq_one_letter_code
_entity_poly.pdbx_strand_id
1 'polypeptide(L)'
;LLRNLENGVYLAYWMITVVIISDTSAFFVGRKLGKHKLAPKISPMKTIEGAIGGILGAVITSVIINYIFTNLEIFDTNISVFVFVIGGVLIACISIVGDLTESKLKRMAGVKDSGTIFPGHGGVLDRLDSIIFNLPVIYYGFIWVS
;
A
#
# COMPACT_ATOMS: atom_id res chain seq x y z
N LEU A 1 -4.63 5.56 17.27
CA LEU A 1 -4.12 4.26 17.72
C LEU A 1 -2.62 4.14 17.39
N LEU A 2 -2.19 4.13 16.13
CA LEU A 2 -0.76 4.06 15.76
C LEU A 2 0.10 5.11 16.45
N ARG A 3 -0.38 6.34 16.59
CA ARG A 3 0.33 7.44 17.25
C ARG A 3 0.66 7.16 18.72
N ASN A 4 -0.10 6.29 19.39
CA ASN A 4 0.10 5.97 20.80
C ASN A 4 1.09 4.82 21.03
N LEU A 5 1.55 4.18 19.95
CA LEU A 5 2.65 3.22 20.02
C LEU A 5 3.98 3.98 20.08
N GLU A 6 4.92 3.45 20.81
CA GLU A 6 6.31 3.91 20.75
C GLU A 6 6.76 3.82 19.28
N ASN A 7 7.29 4.92 18.75
CA ASN A 7 7.65 5.04 17.32
C ASN A 7 6.50 4.88 16.30
N GLY A 8 5.23 4.88 16.72
CA GLY A 8 4.07 4.66 15.84
C GLY A 8 3.94 5.68 14.70
N VAL A 9 4.47 6.89 14.88
CA VAL A 9 4.50 7.93 13.84
C VAL A 9 5.43 7.52 12.69
N TYR A 10 6.61 6.96 12.98
CA TYR A 10 7.55 6.49 11.96
C TYR A 10 6.99 5.31 11.19
N LEU A 11 6.25 4.43 11.86
CA LEU A 11 5.54 3.32 11.23
C LEU A 11 4.45 3.80 10.27
N ALA A 12 3.73 4.85 10.64
CA ALA A 12 2.75 5.46 9.76
C ALA A 12 3.41 6.08 8.51
N TYR A 13 4.54 6.77 8.66
CA TYR A 13 5.31 7.27 7.52
C TYR A 13 5.83 6.16 6.62
N TRP A 14 6.38 5.08 7.20
CA TRP A 14 6.80 3.90 6.45
C TRP A 14 5.64 3.33 5.64
N MET A 15 4.49 3.06 6.27
CA MET A 15 3.30 2.53 5.60
C MET A 15 2.87 3.41 4.43
N ILE A 16 2.67 4.71 4.68
CA ILE A 16 2.19 5.64 3.64
C ILE A 16 3.17 5.68 2.47
N THR A 17 4.47 5.73 2.75
CA THR A 17 5.50 5.76 1.72
C THR A 17 5.51 4.47 0.90
N VAL A 18 5.39 3.31 1.56
CA VAL A 18 5.34 2.00 0.88
C VAL A 18 4.10 1.90 0.00
N VAL A 19 2.92 2.33 0.48
CA VAL A 19 1.67 2.34 -0.32
C VAL A 19 1.87 3.19 -1.58
N ILE A 20 2.32 4.45 -1.43
CA ILE A 20 2.51 5.37 -2.57
C ILE A 20 3.49 4.81 -3.60
N ILE A 21 4.63 4.29 -3.16
CA ILE A 21 5.65 3.74 -4.08
C ILE A 21 5.16 2.44 -4.72
N SER A 22 4.47 1.58 -3.98
CA SER A 22 3.86 0.36 -4.51
C SER A 22 2.88 0.67 -5.63
N ASP A 23 1.93 1.59 -5.41
CA ASP A 23 0.92 1.97 -6.40
C ASP A 23 1.57 2.63 -7.62
N THR A 24 2.55 3.50 -7.41
CA THR A 24 3.30 4.15 -8.48
C THR A 24 4.08 3.13 -9.31
N SER A 25 4.78 2.21 -8.67
CA SER A 25 5.54 1.13 -9.34
C SER A 25 4.60 0.20 -10.11
N ALA A 26 3.47 -0.18 -9.50
CA ALA A 26 2.44 -1.00 -10.14
C ALA A 26 1.90 -0.33 -11.41
N PHE A 27 1.65 0.97 -11.36
CA PHE A 27 1.19 1.75 -12.52
C PHE A 27 2.23 1.77 -13.65
N PHE A 28 3.49 2.10 -13.36
CA PHE A 28 4.53 2.20 -14.39
C PHE A 28 4.87 0.84 -15.00
N VAL A 29 5.03 -0.20 -14.17
CA VAL A 29 5.32 -1.56 -14.64
C VAL A 29 4.13 -2.11 -15.43
N GLY A 30 2.91 -1.94 -14.90
CA GLY A 30 1.69 -2.39 -15.57
C GLY A 30 1.46 -1.71 -16.91
N ARG A 31 1.80 -0.42 -17.03
CA ARG A 31 1.68 0.33 -18.28
C ARG A 31 2.72 -0.08 -19.33
N LYS A 32 3.96 -0.37 -18.90
CA LYS A 32 5.07 -0.69 -19.82
C LYS A 32 5.12 -2.17 -20.18
N LEU A 33 4.89 -3.05 -19.22
CA LEU A 33 5.12 -4.50 -19.33
C LEU A 33 3.83 -5.32 -19.20
N GLY A 34 2.69 -4.70 -18.84
CA GLY A 34 1.45 -5.40 -18.56
C GLY A 34 0.86 -6.09 -19.78
N LYS A 35 0.79 -7.42 -19.72
CA LYS A 35 0.20 -8.29 -20.74
C LYS A 35 -1.04 -9.01 -20.21
N HIS A 36 -1.01 -9.43 -18.95
CA HIS A 36 -2.05 -10.22 -18.33
C HIS A 36 -2.91 -9.37 -17.40
N LYS A 37 -4.23 -9.36 -17.63
CA LYS A 37 -5.15 -8.58 -16.79
C LYS A 37 -5.36 -9.27 -15.45
N LEU A 38 -5.28 -8.48 -14.35
CA LEU A 38 -5.47 -8.97 -12.98
C LEU A 38 -6.95 -9.21 -12.67
N ALA A 39 -7.82 -8.25 -13.01
CA ALA A 39 -9.25 -8.31 -12.73
C ALA A 39 -10.06 -7.65 -13.86
N PRO A 40 -10.23 -8.31 -15.04
CA PRO A 40 -10.83 -7.70 -16.25
C PRO A 40 -12.22 -7.11 -16.03
N LYS A 41 -13.04 -7.76 -15.22
CA LYS A 41 -14.45 -7.37 -14.96
C LYS A 41 -14.58 -6.21 -13.95
N ILE A 42 -13.60 -6.00 -13.09
CA ILE A 42 -13.65 -5.03 -12.00
C ILE A 42 -12.80 -3.82 -12.36
N SER A 43 -11.54 -4.04 -12.69
CA SER A 43 -10.56 -3.02 -13.04
C SER A 43 -9.73 -3.46 -14.25
N PRO A 44 -10.15 -3.11 -15.49
CA PRO A 44 -9.50 -3.58 -16.72
C PRO A 44 -8.11 -3.00 -16.95
N MET A 45 -7.72 -1.97 -16.20
CA MET A 45 -6.39 -1.35 -16.32
C MET A 45 -5.33 -2.06 -15.49
N LYS A 46 -5.71 -2.82 -14.45
CA LYS A 46 -4.76 -3.55 -13.61
C LYS A 46 -4.23 -4.81 -14.27
N THR A 47 -2.92 -5.02 -14.12
CA THR A 47 -2.20 -6.16 -14.69
C THR A 47 -1.45 -6.95 -13.62
N ILE A 48 -1.18 -8.23 -13.88
CA ILE A 48 -0.41 -9.11 -12.99
C ILE A 48 1.03 -8.60 -12.89
N GLU A 49 1.62 -8.21 -14.01
CA GLU A 49 2.98 -7.65 -14.05
C GLU A 49 3.08 -6.34 -13.24
N GLY A 50 2.00 -5.52 -13.30
CA GLY A 50 1.89 -4.33 -12.46
C GLY A 50 1.85 -4.68 -10.98
N ALA A 51 1.06 -5.68 -10.59
CA ALA A 51 0.99 -6.15 -9.21
C ALA A 51 2.36 -6.62 -8.68
N ILE A 52 3.09 -7.40 -9.49
CA ILE A 52 4.45 -7.84 -9.17
C ILE A 52 5.39 -6.63 -9.03
N GLY A 53 5.30 -5.66 -9.95
CA GLY A 53 6.06 -4.41 -9.89
C GLY A 53 5.79 -3.60 -8.62
N GLY A 54 4.52 -3.56 -8.19
CA GLY A 54 4.12 -2.92 -6.93
C GLY A 54 4.73 -3.60 -5.70
N ILE A 55 4.67 -4.94 -5.64
CA ILE A 55 5.27 -5.72 -4.55
C ILE A 55 6.79 -5.50 -4.50
N LEU A 56 7.47 -5.52 -5.63
CA LEU A 56 8.92 -5.25 -5.70
C LEU A 56 9.25 -3.84 -5.24
N GLY A 57 8.47 -2.83 -5.65
CA GLY A 57 8.60 -1.45 -5.20
C GLY A 57 8.43 -1.33 -3.68
N ALA A 58 7.45 -2.00 -3.12
CA ALA A 58 7.20 -2.05 -1.68
C ALA A 58 8.37 -2.65 -0.90
N VAL A 59 8.91 -3.77 -1.37
CA VAL A 59 10.08 -4.43 -0.75
C VAL A 59 11.30 -3.53 -0.76
N ILE A 60 11.64 -2.96 -1.92
CA ILE A 60 12.79 -2.06 -2.05
C ILE A 60 12.63 -0.85 -1.12
N THR A 61 11.47 -0.23 -1.10
CA THR A 61 11.17 0.92 -0.22
C THR A 61 11.28 0.53 1.25
N SER A 62 10.77 -0.63 1.65
CA SER A 62 10.85 -1.10 3.03
C SER A 62 12.29 -1.35 3.47
N VAL A 63 13.14 -1.91 2.62
CA VAL A 63 14.57 -2.10 2.90
C VAL A 63 15.28 -0.76 3.06
N ILE A 64 15.00 0.21 2.18
CA ILE A 64 15.60 1.55 2.25
C ILE A 64 15.18 2.25 3.55
N ILE A 65 13.90 2.20 3.89
CA ILE A 65 13.39 2.84 5.12
C ILE A 65 13.95 2.17 6.38
N ASN A 66 14.03 0.84 6.40
CA ASN A 66 14.68 0.13 7.50
C ASN A 66 16.14 0.59 7.66
N TYR A 67 16.90 0.69 6.59
CA TYR A 67 18.28 1.20 6.62
C TYR A 67 18.35 2.63 7.17
N ILE A 68 17.45 3.52 6.76
CA ILE A 68 17.37 4.91 7.27
C ILE A 68 17.04 4.91 8.76
N PHE A 69 16.05 4.14 9.19
CA PHE A 69 15.63 4.09 10.59
C PHE A 69 16.71 3.51 11.50
N THR A 70 17.46 2.53 11.04
CA THR A 70 18.60 1.96 11.76
C THR A 70 19.73 2.97 11.92
N ASN A 71 20.07 3.71 10.85
CA ASN A 71 21.13 4.73 10.91
C ASN A 71 20.76 5.97 11.75
N LEU A 72 19.48 6.29 11.87
CA LEU A 72 18.98 7.39 12.68
C LEU A 72 18.65 6.97 14.12
N GLU A 73 18.91 5.71 14.48
CA GLU A 73 18.64 5.14 15.82
C GLU A 73 17.18 5.38 16.28
N ILE A 74 16.23 5.34 15.30
CA ILE A 74 14.80 5.61 15.58
C ILE A 74 14.17 4.54 16.43
N PHE A 75 14.64 3.29 16.31
CA PHE A 75 14.20 2.14 17.10
C PHE A 75 15.32 1.67 18.01
N ASP A 76 15.05 1.57 19.31
CA ASP A 76 15.98 1.06 20.31
C ASP A 76 16.31 -0.43 20.14
N THR A 77 15.47 -1.15 19.41
CA THR A 77 15.65 -2.56 19.14
C THR A 77 16.04 -2.76 17.69
N ASN A 78 16.99 -3.66 17.45
CA ASN A 78 17.35 -4.11 16.11
C ASN A 78 16.17 -4.86 15.45
N ILE A 79 15.15 -4.10 14.99
CA ILE A 79 14.07 -4.70 14.24
C ILE A 79 14.67 -5.25 12.95
N SER A 80 14.59 -6.56 12.80
CA SER A 80 15.15 -7.27 11.67
C SER A 80 14.60 -6.71 10.34
N VAL A 81 15.47 -6.52 9.36
CA VAL A 81 15.06 -6.15 7.98
C VAL A 81 13.97 -7.07 7.42
N PHE A 82 13.93 -8.33 7.87
CA PHE A 82 12.88 -9.28 7.46
C PHE A 82 11.48 -8.84 7.87
N VAL A 83 11.32 -8.18 9.02
CA VAL A 83 10.03 -7.64 9.48
C VAL A 83 9.56 -6.54 8.52
N PHE A 84 10.46 -5.65 8.12
CA PHE A 84 10.15 -4.59 7.15
C PHE A 84 9.84 -5.17 5.75
N VAL A 85 10.56 -6.18 5.30
CA VAL A 85 10.33 -6.85 4.01
C VAL A 85 8.96 -7.56 4.01
N ILE A 86 8.69 -8.38 5.03
CA ILE A 86 7.39 -9.08 5.15
C ILE A 86 6.25 -8.06 5.26
N GLY A 87 6.41 -7.04 6.10
CA GLY A 87 5.44 -5.97 6.25
C GLY A 87 5.20 -5.22 4.92
N GLY A 88 6.26 -4.91 4.17
CA GLY A 88 6.15 -4.28 2.85
C GLY A 88 5.38 -5.13 1.84
N VAL A 89 5.62 -6.44 1.81
CA VAL A 89 4.86 -7.38 0.97
C VAL A 89 3.39 -7.41 1.39
N LEU A 90 3.11 -7.49 2.69
CA LEU A 90 1.74 -7.47 3.22
C LEU A 90 1.01 -6.16 2.86
N ILE A 91 1.67 -5.01 3.05
CA ILE A 91 1.12 -3.69 2.66
C ILE A 91 0.75 -3.69 1.18
N ALA A 92 1.64 -4.13 0.29
CA ALA A 92 1.38 -4.15 -1.14
C ALA A 92 0.22 -5.09 -1.50
N CYS A 93 0.16 -6.29 -0.93
CA CYS A 93 -0.94 -7.24 -1.16
C CYS A 93 -2.29 -6.67 -0.69
N ILE A 94 -2.31 -6.05 0.49
CA ILE A 94 -3.52 -5.46 1.07
C ILE A 94 -3.96 -4.24 0.24
N SER A 95 -3.03 -3.40 -0.22
CA SER A 95 -3.33 -2.29 -1.14
C SER A 95 -4.01 -2.79 -2.41
N ILE A 96 -3.48 -3.85 -3.04
CA ILE A 96 -4.09 -4.44 -4.24
C ILE A 96 -5.50 -4.94 -3.95
N VAL A 97 -5.71 -5.64 -2.83
CA VAL A 97 -7.03 -6.17 -2.43
C VAL A 97 -7.99 -5.02 -2.09
N GLY A 98 -7.53 -4.01 -1.36
CA GLY A 98 -8.32 -2.83 -0.98
C GLY A 98 -8.86 -2.09 -2.20
N ASP A 99 -7.97 -1.74 -3.14
CA ASP A 99 -8.33 -1.07 -4.38
C ASP A 99 -9.26 -1.93 -5.28
N LEU A 100 -9.04 -3.25 -5.36
CA LEU A 100 -9.97 -4.14 -6.07
C LEU A 100 -11.34 -4.22 -5.39
N THR A 101 -11.36 -4.21 -4.07
CA THR A 101 -12.61 -4.23 -3.28
C THR A 101 -13.40 -2.95 -3.51
N GLU A 102 -12.75 -1.79 -3.40
CA GLU A 102 -13.38 -0.51 -3.68
C GLU A 102 -13.87 -0.41 -5.13
N SER A 103 -13.04 -0.82 -6.09
CA SER A 103 -13.42 -0.88 -7.50
C SER A 103 -14.66 -1.76 -7.73
N LYS A 104 -14.75 -2.91 -7.05
CA LYS A 104 -15.92 -3.80 -7.11
C LYS A 104 -17.16 -3.15 -6.51
N LEU A 105 -17.06 -2.51 -5.36
CA LEU A 105 -18.17 -1.79 -4.73
C LEU A 105 -18.71 -0.68 -5.64
N LYS A 106 -17.83 0.11 -6.26
CA LYS A 106 -18.25 1.14 -7.24
C LYS A 106 -19.03 0.54 -8.42
N ARG A 107 -18.59 -0.62 -8.95
CA ARG A 107 -19.31 -1.29 -10.04
C ARG A 107 -20.68 -1.81 -9.60
N MET A 108 -20.78 -2.33 -8.37
CA MET A 108 -22.06 -2.79 -7.81
C MET A 108 -23.04 -1.63 -7.57
N ALA A 109 -22.51 -0.46 -7.21
CA ALA A 109 -23.30 0.76 -7.05
C ALA A 109 -23.64 1.47 -8.39
N GLY A 110 -23.17 0.93 -9.52
CA GLY A 110 -23.39 1.53 -10.85
C GLY A 110 -22.63 2.83 -11.10
N VAL A 111 -21.62 3.12 -10.26
CA VAL A 111 -20.80 4.33 -10.36
C VAL A 111 -19.37 3.99 -10.76
N LYS A 112 -18.63 4.99 -11.25
CA LYS A 112 -17.21 4.84 -11.58
C LYS A 112 -16.31 5.46 -10.51
N ASP A 113 -16.70 6.59 -9.97
CA ASP A 113 -15.93 7.37 -9.00
C ASP A 113 -16.76 7.51 -7.71
N SER A 114 -16.12 7.53 -6.55
CA SER A 114 -16.78 7.59 -5.24
C SER A 114 -17.33 8.99 -4.87
N GLY A 115 -17.08 9.99 -5.71
CA GLY A 115 -17.56 11.36 -5.53
C GLY A 115 -16.89 12.35 -6.49
N THR A 116 -17.35 13.61 -6.44
CA THR A 116 -16.88 14.72 -7.28
C THR A 116 -16.20 15.83 -6.48
N ILE A 117 -15.72 15.52 -5.27
CA ILE A 117 -15.14 16.53 -4.36
C ILE A 117 -13.90 17.19 -4.98
N PHE A 118 -13.10 16.43 -5.72
CA PHE A 118 -11.97 16.98 -6.46
C PHE A 118 -12.27 16.97 -7.97
N PRO A 119 -12.46 18.12 -8.62
CA PRO A 119 -12.68 18.19 -10.06
C PRO A 119 -11.54 17.51 -10.83
N GLY A 120 -11.88 16.49 -11.63
CA GLY A 120 -10.92 15.73 -12.44
C GLY A 120 -10.09 14.66 -11.69
N HIS A 121 -10.31 14.46 -10.39
CA HIS A 121 -9.48 13.54 -9.58
C HIS A 121 -10.28 12.51 -8.77
N GLY A 122 -11.60 12.43 -8.91
CA GLY A 122 -12.46 11.48 -8.20
C GLY A 122 -12.76 11.87 -6.75
N GLY A 123 -13.22 10.91 -5.96
CA GLY A 123 -13.56 11.11 -4.56
C GLY A 123 -12.36 10.94 -3.60
N VAL A 124 -12.55 11.40 -2.36
CA VAL A 124 -11.57 11.20 -1.28
C VAL A 124 -11.33 9.71 -1.02
N LEU A 125 -12.39 8.91 -1.10
CA LEU A 125 -12.31 7.46 -0.86
C LEU A 125 -11.41 6.78 -1.90
N ASP A 126 -11.47 7.18 -3.17
CA ASP A 126 -10.64 6.65 -4.26
C ASP A 126 -9.12 6.82 -4.03
N ARG A 127 -8.72 7.66 -3.06
CA ARG A 127 -7.32 7.92 -2.72
C ARG A 127 -6.89 7.31 -1.39
N LEU A 128 -7.84 7.03 -0.52
CA LEU A 128 -7.58 6.54 0.82
C LEU A 128 -7.90 5.04 0.96
N ASP A 129 -8.42 4.41 -0.07
CA ASP A 129 -8.79 3.00 -0.06
C ASP A 129 -7.65 2.10 0.41
N SER A 130 -6.50 2.18 -0.26
CA SER A 130 -5.31 1.40 0.10
C SER A 130 -4.81 1.69 1.52
N ILE A 131 -4.89 2.96 1.96
CA ILE A 131 -4.46 3.36 3.30
C ILE A 131 -5.42 2.82 4.36
N ILE A 132 -6.72 2.93 4.14
CA ILE A 132 -7.75 2.49 5.08
C ILE A 132 -7.64 0.98 5.36
N PHE A 133 -7.40 0.18 4.34
CA PHE A 133 -7.23 -1.27 4.49
C PHE A 133 -5.90 -1.65 5.18
N ASN A 134 -4.85 -0.85 5.01
CA ASN A 134 -3.54 -1.11 5.60
C ASN A 134 -3.43 -0.69 7.08
N LEU A 135 -4.14 0.35 7.52
CA LEU A 135 -4.06 0.88 8.89
C LEU A 135 -4.28 -0.18 9.98
N PRO A 136 -5.36 -1.01 9.95
CA PRO A 136 -5.57 -2.03 10.96
C PRO A 136 -4.48 -3.09 10.99
N VAL A 137 -4.01 -3.51 9.82
CA VAL A 137 -3.03 -4.60 9.70
C VAL A 137 -1.69 -4.20 10.28
N ILE A 138 -1.24 -2.97 10.02
CA ILE A 138 0.01 -2.46 10.57
C ILE A 138 -0.11 -2.24 12.08
N TYR A 139 -1.23 -1.70 12.54
CA TYR A 139 -1.46 -1.51 13.96
C TYR A 139 -1.37 -2.84 14.73
N TYR A 140 -2.11 -3.85 14.31
CA TYR A 140 -2.10 -5.15 14.97
C TYR A 140 -0.81 -5.94 14.72
N GLY A 141 -0.22 -5.84 13.52
CA GLY A 141 1.05 -6.50 13.20
C GLY A 141 2.19 -6.00 14.10
N PHE A 142 2.23 -4.72 14.39
CA PHE A 142 3.27 -4.17 15.29
C PHE A 142 3.04 -4.48 16.76
N ILE A 143 1.81 -4.50 17.25
CA ILE A 143 1.50 -4.95 18.62
C ILE A 143 1.95 -6.40 18.85
N TRP A 144 1.95 -7.20 17.78
CA TRP A 144 2.38 -8.61 17.87
C TRP A 144 3.91 -8.79 17.87
N VAL A 145 4.64 -7.81 17.36
CA VAL A 145 6.11 -7.87 17.21
C VAL A 145 6.83 -7.07 18.31
N SER A 146 6.15 -6.12 18.96
CA SER A 146 6.65 -5.37 20.12
C SER A 146 6.40 -6.11 21.42
#